data_db49c46e64d09d5b53a6dfd0e0cb3651
#
_entry.id   db49c46e64d09d5b53a6dfd0e0cb3651
#
_cell.length_a   1.000
_cell.length_b   1.000
_cell.length_c   1.000
_cell.angle_alpha   90.00
_cell.angle_beta   90.00
_cell.angle_gamma   90.00
#
_symmetry.space_group_name_H-M   'P 1'
#
loop_
_entity.id
_entity.type
_entity.pdbx_description
1 polymer ?
#
loop_
_entity_poly.entity_id
_entity_poly.type
_entity_poly.pdbx_seq_one_letter_code
_entity_poly.pdbx_strand_id
1 'polypeptide(L)'
;MNDLELMHLALAEARRALEHDDVPIGAVAVVGGTVVGSAHNERELQSDPTAHAEVLALRAAARHLGRWRLQDATVYATVEPCPMCAGALVAARVFRVVYGAPDEKAGAAYSLYNILQDPRLNHECRLTTGVLA
;
A
#
# COMPACT_ATOMS: atom_id res chain seq x y z
N MET A 1 -8.41 1.51 -15.71
CA MET A 1 -6.98 1.14 -15.75
C MET A 1 -6.83 -0.28 -15.20
N ASN A 2 -5.90 -1.04 -15.75
CA ASN A 2 -5.59 -2.39 -15.28
C ASN A 2 -4.49 -2.38 -14.20
N ASP A 3 -4.18 -3.56 -13.65
CA ASP A 3 -3.17 -3.70 -12.58
C ASP A 3 -1.79 -3.18 -13.03
N LEU A 4 -1.40 -3.43 -14.27
CA LEU A 4 -0.12 -2.99 -14.80
C LEU A 4 0.00 -1.46 -14.82
N GLU A 5 -1.03 -0.79 -15.33
CA GLU A 5 -1.07 0.67 -15.40
C GLU A 5 -1.08 1.31 -14.02
N LEU A 6 -1.86 0.73 -13.08
CA LEU A 6 -1.94 1.24 -11.71
C LEU A 6 -0.63 1.00 -10.95
N MET A 7 0.06 -0.12 -11.20
CA MET A 7 1.38 -0.34 -10.61
C MET A 7 2.42 0.64 -11.17
N HIS A 8 2.31 1.04 -12.45
CA HIS A 8 3.17 2.10 -13.00
C HIS A 8 2.97 3.44 -12.28
N LEU A 9 1.73 3.75 -11.89
CA LEU A 9 1.47 4.96 -11.09
C LEU A 9 2.12 4.86 -9.70
N ALA A 10 2.06 3.68 -9.07
CA ALA A 10 2.74 3.46 -7.80
C ALA A 10 4.26 3.59 -7.95
N LEU A 11 4.84 3.09 -9.03
CA LEU A 11 6.27 3.25 -9.31
C LEU A 11 6.65 4.72 -9.55
N ALA A 12 5.79 5.49 -10.22
CA ALA A 12 6.02 6.92 -10.40
C ALA A 12 6.04 7.64 -9.04
N GLU A 13 5.14 7.28 -8.13
CA GLU A 13 5.17 7.78 -6.76
C GLU A 13 6.47 7.38 -6.04
N ALA A 14 6.92 6.14 -6.19
CA ALA A 14 8.16 5.67 -5.57
C ALA A 14 9.36 6.53 -5.96
N ARG A 15 9.44 6.91 -7.24
CA ARG A 15 10.55 7.77 -7.73
C ARG A 15 10.56 9.14 -7.07
N ARG A 16 9.40 9.67 -6.68
CA ARG A 16 9.30 10.97 -6.01
C ARG A 16 9.94 10.96 -4.63
N ALA A 17 10.01 9.81 -3.96
CA ALA A 17 10.69 9.69 -2.67
C ALA A 17 12.17 10.02 -2.77
N LEU A 18 12.80 9.80 -3.92
CA LEU A 18 14.21 10.10 -4.15
C LEU A 18 14.49 11.60 -4.08
N GLU A 19 13.50 12.47 -4.31
CA GLU A 19 13.67 13.92 -4.25
C GLU A 19 14.04 14.41 -2.83
N HIS A 20 13.75 13.61 -1.81
CA HIS A 20 14.05 13.93 -0.41
C HIS A 20 14.79 12.79 0.31
N ASP A 21 15.50 11.97 -0.44
CA ASP A 21 16.36 10.90 0.06
C ASP A 21 15.65 9.84 0.91
N ASP A 22 14.37 9.62 0.65
CA ASP A 22 13.62 8.52 1.23
C ASP A 22 13.73 7.26 0.38
N VAL A 23 13.53 6.10 0.99
CA VAL A 23 13.51 4.83 0.28
C VAL A 23 12.39 4.85 -0.76
N PRO A 24 12.66 4.49 -2.04
CA PRO A 24 11.70 4.64 -3.13
C PRO A 24 10.61 3.58 -3.09
N ILE A 25 9.59 3.80 -2.30
CA ILE A 25 8.38 2.97 -2.20
C ILE A 25 7.19 3.87 -2.48
N GLY A 26 6.28 3.39 -3.33
CA GLY A 26 5.06 4.11 -3.69
C GLY A 26 3.83 3.24 -3.55
N ALA A 27 2.69 3.89 -3.36
CA ALA A 27 1.40 3.22 -3.24
C ALA A 27 0.28 4.08 -3.82
N VAL A 28 -0.71 3.42 -4.42
CA VAL A 28 -1.95 4.06 -4.87
C VAL A 28 -3.15 3.26 -4.38
N ALA A 29 -4.20 3.96 -3.97
CA ALA A 29 -5.48 3.37 -3.56
C ALA A 29 -6.52 3.71 -4.61
N VAL A 30 -7.31 2.72 -5.03
CA VAL A 30 -8.22 2.81 -6.16
C VAL A 30 -9.59 2.30 -5.74
N VAL A 31 -10.64 3.05 -6.08
CA VAL A 31 -12.04 2.65 -5.88
C VAL A 31 -12.79 2.89 -7.18
N GLY A 32 -13.46 1.84 -7.69
CA GLY A 32 -14.23 1.95 -8.93
C GLY A 32 -13.42 2.41 -10.13
N GLY A 33 -12.15 2.02 -10.22
CA GLY A 33 -11.26 2.42 -11.30
C GLY A 33 -10.67 3.82 -11.16
N THR A 34 -11.01 4.55 -10.09
CA THR A 34 -10.51 5.92 -9.84
C THR A 34 -9.47 5.89 -8.73
N VAL A 35 -8.34 6.55 -8.96
CA VAL A 35 -7.31 6.73 -7.92
C VAL A 35 -7.84 7.74 -6.90
N VAL A 36 -7.98 7.28 -5.66
CA VAL A 36 -8.50 8.10 -4.55
C VAL A 36 -7.43 8.48 -3.54
N GLY A 37 -6.25 7.91 -3.65
CA GLY A 37 -5.10 8.26 -2.83
C GLY A 37 -3.83 7.78 -3.49
N SER A 38 -2.77 8.58 -3.46
CA SER A 38 -1.46 8.20 -3.94
C SER A 38 -0.40 8.83 -3.05
N ALA A 39 0.67 8.09 -2.79
CA ALA A 39 1.71 8.54 -1.87
C ALA A 39 3.00 7.77 -2.11
N HIS A 40 4.08 8.31 -1.56
CA HIS A 40 5.39 7.68 -1.52
C HIS A 40 5.93 7.80 -0.10
N ASN A 41 6.98 7.04 0.20
CA ASN A 41 7.61 7.07 1.51
C ASN A 41 8.12 8.48 1.83
N GLU A 42 7.74 9.01 2.99
CA GLU A 42 8.14 10.33 3.47
C GLU A 42 8.70 10.28 4.90
N ARG A 43 9.22 9.13 5.31
CA ARG A 43 9.73 8.95 6.67
C ARG A 43 10.79 9.99 7.03
N GLU A 44 11.74 10.23 6.13
CA GLU A 44 12.79 11.24 6.34
C GLU A 44 12.21 12.65 6.17
N LEU A 45 11.43 12.88 5.12
CA LEU A 45 10.87 14.20 4.84
C LEU A 45 10.03 14.73 6.00
N GLN A 46 9.21 13.88 6.62
CA GLN A 46 8.31 14.28 7.71
C GLN A 46 8.89 14.02 9.10
N SER A 47 10.06 13.39 9.20
CA SER A 47 10.59 12.89 10.47
C SER A 47 9.55 12.06 11.22
N ASP A 48 8.83 11.20 10.48
CA ASP A 48 7.72 10.39 10.98
C ASP A 48 8.00 8.92 10.67
N PRO A 49 8.22 8.07 11.69
CA PRO A 49 8.53 6.66 11.48
C PRO A 49 7.38 5.88 10.85
N THR A 50 6.16 6.42 10.85
CA THR A 50 4.97 5.76 10.27
C THR A 50 4.63 6.30 8.88
N ALA A 51 5.38 7.26 8.33
CA ALA A 51 5.08 7.87 7.03
C ALA A 51 5.51 6.97 5.86
N HIS A 52 5.05 5.74 5.87
CA HIS A 52 5.20 4.80 4.77
C HIS A 52 4.16 5.08 3.68
N ALA A 53 4.52 4.78 2.43
CA ALA A 53 3.66 5.04 1.27
C ALA A 53 2.24 4.49 1.46
N GLU A 54 2.12 3.26 1.94
CA GLU A 54 0.81 2.60 2.10
C GLU A 54 -0.05 3.31 3.15
N VAL A 55 0.53 3.67 4.29
CA VAL A 55 -0.19 4.41 5.34
C VAL A 55 -0.65 5.76 4.82
N LEU A 56 0.22 6.48 4.12
CA LEU A 56 -0.11 7.78 3.56
C LEU A 56 -1.18 7.69 2.48
N ALA A 57 -1.13 6.66 1.63
CA ALA A 57 -2.15 6.43 0.61
C ALA A 57 -3.51 6.11 1.24
N LEU A 58 -3.54 5.31 2.29
CA LEU A 58 -4.78 5.02 3.03
C LEU A 58 -5.38 6.28 3.66
N ARG A 59 -4.54 7.11 4.26
CA ARG A 59 -4.99 8.40 4.84
C ARG A 59 -5.59 9.30 3.77
N ALA A 60 -4.93 9.42 2.63
CA ALA A 60 -5.40 10.24 1.51
C ALA A 60 -6.74 9.72 0.99
N ALA A 61 -6.87 8.41 0.80
CA ALA A 61 -8.10 7.78 0.33
C ALA A 61 -9.25 8.00 1.32
N ALA A 62 -9.01 7.80 2.62
CA ALA A 62 -10.02 7.99 3.66
C ALA A 62 -10.53 9.43 3.71
N ARG A 63 -9.62 10.40 3.58
CA ARG A 63 -9.99 11.83 3.51
C ARG A 63 -10.81 12.15 2.28
N HIS A 64 -10.38 11.64 1.13
CA HIS A 64 -11.06 11.88 -0.15
C HIS A 64 -12.48 11.33 -0.15
N LEU A 65 -12.66 10.12 0.42
CA LEU A 65 -13.96 9.44 0.46
C LEU A 65 -14.81 9.81 1.67
N GLY A 66 -14.23 10.46 2.67
CA GLY A 66 -14.94 10.85 3.89
C GLY A 66 -15.31 9.65 4.77
N ARG A 67 -14.56 8.56 4.73
CA ARG A 67 -14.79 7.35 5.53
C ARG A 67 -13.48 6.60 5.77
N TRP A 68 -13.38 5.93 6.92
CA TRP A 68 -12.19 5.12 7.23
C TRP A 68 -12.28 3.71 6.66
N ARG A 69 -13.48 3.19 6.48
CA ARG A 69 -13.70 1.82 5.97
C ARG A 69 -13.58 1.83 4.44
N LEU A 70 -12.55 1.16 3.94
CA LEU A 70 -12.19 1.17 2.52
C LEU A 70 -12.39 -0.20 1.88
N GLN A 71 -13.55 -0.83 2.18
CA GLN A 71 -13.85 -2.21 1.78
C GLN A 71 -13.99 -2.42 0.27
N ASP A 72 -14.11 -1.37 -0.50
CA ASP A 72 -14.17 -1.39 -1.96
C ASP A 72 -12.86 -0.94 -2.63
N ALA A 73 -11.82 -0.69 -1.83
CA ALA A 73 -10.53 -0.23 -2.33
C ALA A 73 -9.59 -1.37 -2.69
N THR A 74 -8.82 -1.17 -3.76
CA THR A 74 -7.64 -1.94 -4.08
C THR A 74 -6.42 -1.04 -3.87
N VAL A 75 -5.42 -1.51 -3.14
CA VAL A 75 -4.18 -0.77 -2.90
C VAL A 75 -3.03 -1.45 -3.63
N TYR A 76 -2.33 -0.66 -4.42
CA TYR A 76 -1.13 -1.08 -5.16
C TYR A 76 0.10 -0.55 -4.45
N ALA A 77 1.02 -1.43 -4.09
CA ALA A 77 2.28 -1.07 -3.45
C ALA A 77 3.44 -1.64 -4.25
N THR A 78 4.50 -0.86 -4.43
CA THR A 78 5.64 -1.30 -5.26
C THR A 78 6.42 -2.43 -4.60
N VAL A 79 6.39 -2.51 -3.27
CA VAL A 79 7.07 -3.53 -2.47
C VAL A 79 6.07 -4.15 -1.49
N GLU A 80 6.29 -5.40 -1.15
CA GLU A 80 5.48 -6.11 -0.15
C GLU A 80 5.35 -5.30 1.14
N PRO A 81 4.12 -5.09 1.66
CA PRO A 81 3.91 -4.30 2.87
C PRO A 81 4.62 -4.90 4.11
N CYS A 82 5.19 -4.02 4.94
CA CYS A 82 5.74 -4.40 6.25
C CYS A 82 4.59 -4.69 7.25
N PRO A 83 4.91 -5.20 8.47
CA PRO A 83 3.86 -5.50 9.45
C PRO A 83 2.96 -4.31 9.80
N MET A 84 3.51 -3.11 9.93
CA MET A 84 2.74 -1.90 10.21
C MET A 84 1.75 -1.61 9.08
N CYS A 85 2.22 -1.62 7.83
CA CYS A 85 1.38 -1.32 6.67
C CYS A 85 0.35 -2.42 6.42
N ALA A 86 0.73 -3.69 6.57
CA ALA A 86 -0.21 -4.79 6.45
C ALA A 86 -1.30 -4.69 7.52
N GLY A 87 -0.95 -4.35 8.75
CA GLY A 87 -1.91 -4.10 9.82
C GLY A 87 -2.84 -2.93 9.50
N ALA A 88 -2.31 -1.86 8.92
CA ALA A 88 -3.11 -0.70 8.51
C ALA A 88 -4.10 -1.07 7.41
N LEU A 89 -3.68 -1.87 6.42
CA LEU A 89 -4.54 -2.35 5.34
C LEU A 89 -5.70 -3.19 5.88
N VAL A 90 -5.43 -4.07 6.82
CA VAL A 90 -6.46 -4.86 7.49
C VAL A 90 -7.38 -3.96 8.33
N ALA A 91 -6.82 -3.01 9.07
CA ALA A 91 -7.60 -2.06 9.88
C ALA A 91 -8.55 -1.24 9.02
N ALA A 92 -8.12 -0.84 7.82
CA ALA A 92 -8.94 -0.09 6.86
C ALA A 92 -9.96 -0.98 6.12
N ARG A 93 -9.91 -2.30 6.27
CA ARG A 93 -10.78 -3.27 5.60
C ARG A 93 -10.62 -3.26 4.07
N VAL A 94 -9.40 -3.05 3.58
CA VAL A 94 -9.12 -3.01 2.14
C VAL A 94 -9.53 -4.33 1.47
N PHE A 95 -10.19 -4.23 0.33
CA PHE A 95 -10.68 -5.40 -0.41
C PHE A 95 -9.53 -6.23 -1.00
N ARG A 96 -8.57 -5.56 -1.65
CA ARG A 96 -7.49 -6.24 -2.39
C ARG A 96 -6.19 -5.46 -2.26
N VAL A 97 -5.10 -6.20 -2.10
CA VAL A 97 -3.74 -5.63 -2.11
C VAL A 97 -2.96 -6.26 -3.27
N VAL A 98 -2.33 -5.42 -4.06
CA VAL A 98 -1.45 -5.81 -5.16
C VAL A 98 -0.07 -5.25 -4.87
N TYR A 99 0.95 -6.12 -4.80
CA TYR A 99 2.31 -5.61 -4.64
C TYR A 99 3.24 -6.16 -5.71
N GLY A 100 4.34 -5.45 -5.94
CA GLY A 100 5.36 -5.81 -6.92
C GLY A 100 6.38 -6.77 -6.33
N ALA A 101 7.48 -6.24 -5.83
CA ALA A 101 8.60 -7.03 -5.32
C ALA A 101 8.34 -7.58 -3.92
N PRO A 102 8.74 -8.83 -3.63
CA PRO A 102 8.72 -9.35 -2.25
C PRO A 102 9.76 -8.64 -1.40
N ASP A 103 9.54 -8.60 -0.08
CA ASP A 103 10.50 -8.08 0.88
C ASP A 103 10.82 -9.20 1.89
N GLU A 104 11.92 -9.86 1.70
CA GLU A 104 12.33 -11.02 2.51
C GLU A 104 12.77 -10.62 3.92
N LYS A 105 13.01 -9.34 4.18
CA LYS A 105 13.47 -8.84 5.48
C LYS A 105 12.37 -8.25 6.33
N ALA A 106 11.29 -7.75 5.72
CA ALA A 106 10.23 -7.05 6.44
C ALA A 106 8.82 -7.37 5.91
N GLY A 107 8.69 -8.23 4.91
CA GLY A 107 7.40 -8.49 4.26
C GLY A 107 6.40 -9.21 5.16
N ALA A 108 5.18 -8.70 5.22
CA ALA A 108 4.14 -9.21 6.08
C ALA A 108 2.88 -9.66 5.32
N ALA A 109 2.98 -9.82 4.00
CA ALA A 109 1.95 -10.44 3.19
C ALA A 109 2.21 -11.91 2.95
N TYR A 110 3.47 -12.28 2.78
CA TYR A 110 3.88 -13.66 2.54
C TYR A 110 5.27 -13.99 3.06
N SER A 111 6.26 -13.09 2.90
CA SER A 111 7.68 -13.41 3.09
C SER A 111 8.02 -13.84 4.53
N LEU A 112 7.61 -13.05 5.54
CA LEU A 112 7.86 -13.37 6.96
C LEU A 112 6.58 -13.64 7.72
N TYR A 113 5.51 -12.92 7.39
CA TYR A 113 4.20 -13.01 8.05
C TYR A 113 3.11 -13.05 7.01
N ASN A 114 1.93 -13.52 7.40
CA ASN A 114 0.73 -13.51 6.54
C ASN A 114 -0.36 -12.70 7.23
N ILE A 115 -0.16 -11.40 7.39
CA ILE A 115 -1.12 -10.54 8.09
C ILE A 115 -2.34 -10.25 7.23
N LEU A 116 -2.17 -10.06 5.92
CA LEU A 116 -3.27 -9.69 5.02
C LEU A 116 -4.33 -10.80 4.88
N GLN A 117 -3.94 -12.05 5.04
CA GLN A 117 -4.82 -13.20 4.83
C GLN A 117 -4.88 -14.14 6.04
N ASP A 118 -4.48 -13.66 7.22
CA ASP A 118 -4.56 -14.45 8.45
C ASP A 118 -6.03 -14.58 8.88
N PRO A 119 -6.59 -15.81 8.88
CA PRO A 119 -8.01 -16.00 9.21
C PRO A 119 -8.35 -15.72 10.67
N ARG A 120 -7.36 -15.59 11.54
CA ARG A 120 -7.57 -15.24 12.95
C ARG A 120 -7.89 -13.76 13.15
N LEU A 121 -7.55 -12.92 12.16
CA LEU A 121 -7.90 -11.50 12.19
C LEU A 121 -9.33 -11.29 11.70
N ASN A 122 -9.89 -10.14 11.99
CA ASN A 122 -11.29 -9.83 11.68
C ASN A 122 -11.55 -9.37 10.23
N HIS A 123 -10.53 -9.41 9.38
CA HIS A 123 -10.63 -9.08 7.97
C HIS A 123 -9.50 -9.75 7.19
N GLU A 124 -9.82 -10.20 5.98
CA GLU A 124 -8.83 -10.72 5.04
C GLU A 124 -8.89 -9.91 3.75
N CYS A 125 -7.72 -9.52 3.22
CA CYS A 125 -7.59 -8.88 1.93
C CYS A 125 -7.35 -9.93 0.85
N ARG A 126 -7.85 -9.71 -0.36
CA ARG A 126 -7.39 -10.47 -1.52
C ARG A 126 -5.97 -10.02 -1.88
N LEU A 127 -5.17 -10.92 -2.41
CA LEU A 127 -3.74 -10.66 -2.64
C LEU A 127 -3.35 -11.03 -4.07
N THR A 128 -2.67 -10.11 -4.75
CA THR A 128 -2.02 -10.34 -6.03
C THR A 128 -0.57 -9.87 -5.92
N THR A 129 0.37 -10.69 -6.37
CA THR A 129 1.81 -10.44 -6.18
C THR A 129 2.55 -10.43 -7.51
N GLY A 130 3.74 -9.85 -7.52
CA GLY A 130 4.66 -9.94 -8.65
C GLY A 130 4.35 -9.03 -9.83
N VAL A 131 3.47 -8.05 -9.67
CA VAL A 131 3.17 -7.11 -10.75
C VAL A 131 4.29 -6.08 -10.84
N LEU A 132 5.06 -6.10 -11.93
CA LEU A 132 6.25 -5.28 -12.13
C LEU A 132 7.27 -5.43 -10.98
N ALA A 133 7.46 -6.65 -10.53
CA ALA A 133 8.39 -6.96 -9.43
C ALA A 133 9.85 -6.62 -9.77
#